data_bd7fc56bf3146a34743eb0f62fb6651b
#
_entry.id   bd7fc56bf3146a34743eb0f62fb6651b
#
_cell.length_a   1.000
_cell.length_b   1.000
_cell.length_c   1.000
_cell.angle_alpha   90.00
_cell.angle_beta   90.00
_cell.angle_gamma   90.00
#
_symmetry.space_group_name_H-M   'P 1'
#
loop_
_entity.id
_entity.type
_entity.pdbx_description
1 polymer ?
#
loop_
_entity_poly.entity_id
_entity_poly.type
_entity_poly.pdbx_seq_one_letter_code
_entity_poly.pdbx_strand_id
1 'polypeptide(L)'
;MKTNSINQDNEFYILQGKKKKKPFYKKRWFWVTLAVALLCAAIAAILIIHASSNRRHLEACADATQMDFATDSEETMQSFHLQAENCKQQYANQGPKFCESQVVAYNGFELKTFHVFGGTASLQVGPVDTSDSTILLAVRAADIREDNGGIVGAFVDKGQLLSQGKAKKGFCAIINGKIIIGAAENSPYLEEAINNGGYFFRQYPLVVDGMAIENKPKGTALRRALCEKEGTVFVVECDHIAFHDFSQLLVDYGVTNAIYLVGSDAFCFYRTHDGECSVFGNPKRNSTPNITYMVWR
;
A
#
# COMPACT_ATOMS: atom_id res chain seq x y z
N MET A 1 -59.09 -41.83 29.68
CA MET A 1 -58.99 -42.41 28.32
C MET A 1 -57.71 -41.92 27.66
N LYS A 2 -56.86 -42.87 27.17
CA LYS A 2 -55.70 -42.78 26.30
C LYS A 2 -54.40 -42.35 26.97
N THR A 3 -53.66 -43.26 27.37
CA THR A 3 -52.66 -44.23 26.84
C THR A 3 -51.34 -43.50 26.47
N ASN A 4 -50.39 -43.70 27.40
CA ASN A 4 -48.96 -43.49 27.25
C ASN A 4 -48.37 -44.46 26.25
N SER A 5 -47.52 -44.01 25.35
CA SER A 5 -46.56 -44.84 24.68
C SER A 5 -45.15 -44.45 25.12
N ILE A 6 -44.51 -45.41 25.77
CA ILE A 6 -43.12 -45.39 26.19
C ILE A 6 -42.29 -45.77 24.96
N ASN A 7 -41.42 -44.91 24.53
CA ASN A 7 -40.33 -45.25 23.64
C ASN A 7 -39.12 -45.68 24.47
N GLN A 8 -38.78 -46.96 24.38
CA GLN A 8 -37.51 -47.50 24.85
C GLN A 8 -36.44 -47.27 23.77
N ASP A 9 -35.51 -46.39 24.10
CA ASP A 9 -34.30 -46.25 23.30
C ASP A 9 -33.31 -47.35 23.68
N ASN A 10 -33.10 -48.28 22.76
CA ASN A 10 -32.08 -49.32 22.90
C ASN A 10 -30.70 -48.71 22.55
N GLU A 11 -29.93 -48.39 23.58
CA GLU A 11 -28.52 -48.08 23.41
C GLU A 11 -27.70 -49.35 23.14
N PHE A 12 -27.25 -49.53 21.94
CA PHE A 12 -26.24 -50.50 21.59
C PHE A 12 -24.85 -49.95 21.80
N TYR A 13 -24.16 -50.37 22.84
CA TYR A 13 -22.74 -50.11 23.04
C TYR A 13 -21.92 -51.09 22.20
N ILE A 14 -21.32 -50.56 21.14
CA ILE A 14 -20.28 -51.28 20.36
C ILE A 14 -18.96 -51.13 21.10
N LEU A 15 -18.48 -52.19 21.75
CA LEU A 15 -17.12 -52.25 22.31
C LEU A 15 -16.10 -52.24 21.16
N GLN A 16 -15.59 -51.07 20.81
CA GLN A 16 -14.46 -50.93 19.89
C GLN A 16 -13.17 -51.42 20.54
N GLY A 17 -12.69 -52.56 20.08
CA GLY A 17 -11.40 -53.11 20.45
C GLY A 17 -10.28 -52.07 20.19
N LYS A 18 -9.47 -51.74 21.19
CA LYS A 18 -8.32 -50.90 21.07
C LYS A 18 -7.36 -51.40 19.99
N LYS A 19 -7.38 -50.84 18.79
CA LYS A 19 -6.35 -51.08 17.77
C LYS A 19 -5.01 -50.59 18.30
N LYS A 20 -4.06 -51.50 18.50
CA LYS A 20 -2.66 -51.18 18.84
C LYS A 20 -2.13 -50.26 17.76
N LYS A 21 -1.84 -48.98 18.08
CA LYS A 21 -1.21 -48.05 17.19
C LYS A 21 0.20 -48.57 16.83
N LYS A 22 0.48 -48.76 15.53
CA LYS A 22 1.83 -49.11 15.07
C LYS A 22 2.77 -47.97 15.44
N PRO A 23 4.01 -48.23 15.93
CA PRO A 23 4.94 -47.19 16.30
C PRO A 23 5.24 -46.27 15.10
N PHE A 24 5.19 -44.96 15.35
CA PHE A 24 5.22 -43.88 14.36
C PHE A 24 6.46 -43.96 13.42
N TYR A 25 7.60 -44.40 13.95
CA TYR A 25 8.87 -44.52 13.23
C TYR A 25 8.90 -45.63 12.15
N LYS A 26 7.94 -46.54 12.11
CA LYS A 26 7.85 -47.59 11.09
C LYS A 26 7.14 -47.15 9.80
N LYS A 27 6.60 -45.94 9.76
CA LYS A 27 5.99 -45.41 8.54
C LYS A 27 7.12 -44.87 7.63
N ARG A 28 7.20 -45.34 6.39
CA ARG A 28 8.14 -44.81 5.37
C ARG A 28 8.15 -43.29 5.30
N TRP A 29 7.01 -42.67 5.53
CA TRP A 29 6.83 -41.21 5.52
C TRP A 29 7.56 -40.50 6.66
N PHE A 30 7.73 -41.14 7.82
CA PHE A 30 8.51 -40.57 8.92
C PHE A 30 9.99 -40.38 8.53
N TRP A 31 10.58 -41.34 7.81
CA TRP A 31 11.96 -41.21 7.37
C TRP A 31 12.15 -40.19 6.28
N VAL A 32 11.14 -39.99 5.41
CA VAL A 32 11.14 -38.93 4.38
C VAL A 32 11.07 -37.56 5.03
N THR A 33 10.17 -37.34 5.99
CA THR A 33 10.05 -36.05 6.69
C THR A 33 11.29 -35.74 7.52
N LEU A 34 11.91 -36.74 8.14
CA LEU A 34 13.17 -36.58 8.88
C LEU A 34 14.32 -36.18 7.93
N ALA A 35 14.41 -36.81 6.77
CA ALA A 35 15.44 -36.51 5.78
C ALA A 35 15.30 -35.06 5.24
N VAL A 36 14.07 -34.63 4.95
CA VAL A 36 13.78 -33.25 4.53
C VAL A 36 14.13 -32.23 5.62
N ALA A 37 13.78 -32.53 6.87
CA ALA A 37 14.13 -31.65 7.98
C ALA A 37 15.64 -31.49 8.18
N LEU A 38 16.40 -32.59 8.06
CA LEU A 38 17.87 -32.55 8.12
C LEU A 38 18.48 -31.77 6.95
N LEU A 39 17.93 -31.91 5.77
CA LEU A 39 18.37 -31.14 4.59
C LEU A 39 18.15 -29.65 4.78
N CYS A 40 16.97 -29.24 5.27
CA CYS A 40 16.67 -27.85 5.58
C CYS A 40 17.60 -27.28 6.66
N ALA A 41 17.89 -28.06 7.70
CA ALA A 41 18.84 -27.67 8.74
C ALA A 41 20.27 -27.48 8.20
N ALA A 42 20.71 -28.35 7.30
CA ALA A 42 22.01 -28.22 6.66
C ALA A 42 22.12 -26.98 5.78
N ILE A 43 21.07 -26.67 4.99
CA ILE A 43 21.01 -25.45 4.18
C ILE A 43 21.04 -24.20 5.07
N ALA A 44 20.27 -24.17 6.16
CA ALA A 44 20.28 -23.08 7.12
C ALA A 44 21.67 -22.87 7.75
N ALA A 45 22.36 -23.94 8.11
CA ALA A 45 23.72 -23.88 8.65
C ALA A 45 24.72 -23.31 7.62
N ILE A 46 24.62 -23.70 6.36
CA ILE A 46 25.48 -23.17 5.27
C ILE A 46 25.22 -21.67 5.08
N LEU A 47 23.96 -21.22 5.10
CA LEU A 47 23.62 -19.81 4.97
C LEU A 47 24.14 -18.98 6.16
N ILE A 48 24.06 -19.51 7.38
CA ILE A 48 24.61 -18.86 8.58
C ILE A 48 26.15 -18.76 8.50
N ILE A 49 26.82 -19.82 8.06
CA ILE A 49 28.28 -19.82 7.88
C ILE A 49 28.70 -18.82 6.80
N HIS A 50 27.94 -18.75 5.70
CA HIS A 50 28.23 -17.79 4.61
C HIS A 50 28.01 -16.35 5.06
N ALA A 51 26.94 -16.07 5.82
CA ALA A 51 26.67 -14.76 6.41
C ALA A 51 27.73 -14.34 7.45
N SER A 52 28.23 -15.28 8.26
CA SER A 52 29.28 -15.01 9.25
C SER A 52 30.67 -14.85 8.60
N SER A 53 30.93 -15.52 7.47
CA SER A 53 32.17 -15.32 6.67
C SER A 53 32.16 -13.94 6.01
N ASN A 54 31.03 -13.50 5.46
CA ASN A 54 30.90 -12.17 4.87
C ASN A 54 31.03 -11.05 5.92
N ARG A 55 30.56 -11.29 7.15
CA ARG A 55 30.71 -10.33 8.26
C ARG A 55 32.19 -10.20 8.70
N ARG A 56 32.92 -11.30 8.77
CA ARG A 56 34.38 -11.28 9.07
C ARG A 56 35.23 -10.62 7.98
N HIS A 57 34.81 -10.71 6.72
CA HIS A 57 35.49 -9.99 5.62
C HIS A 57 35.22 -8.47 5.69
N LEU A 58 34.03 -8.04 6.13
CA LEU A 58 33.71 -6.63 6.36
C LEU A 58 34.46 -6.05 7.58
N GLU A 59 34.60 -6.83 8.66
CA GLU A 59 35.38 -6.42 9.85
C GLU A 59 36.89 -6.36 9.56
N ALA A 60 37.41 -7.28 8.77
CA ALA A 60 38.84 -7.26 8.37
C ALA A 60 39.18 -6.12 7.40
N CYS A 61 38.21 -5.62 6.61
CA CYS A 61 38.37 -4.40 5.80
C CYS A 61 38.23 -3.12 6.64
N ALA A 62 37.52 -3.16 7.76
CA ALA A 62 37.39 -2.01 8.67
C ALA A 62 38.65 -1.78 9.50
N ASP A 63 39.33 -2.84 9.95
CA ASP A 63 40.56 -2.73 10.72
C ASP A 63 41.80 -2.29 9.90
N ALA A 64 41.74 -2.42 8.56
CA ALA A 64 42.84 -1.97 7.70
C ALA A 64 42.84 -0.47 7.39
N THR A 65 41.81 0.27 7.85
CA THR A 65 41.64 1.71 7.59
C THR A 65 41.77 2.58 8.85
N GLN A 66 42.23 2.03 9.97
CA GLN A 66 42.64 2.83 11.14
C GLN A 66 44.04 3.39 10.96
N MET A 67 44.17 4.37 10.09
CA MET A 67 45.21 5.38 10.16
C MET A 67 44.59 6.64 10.72
N ASP A 68 45.20 7.12 11.84
CA ASP A 68 44.85 8.30 12.59
C ASP A 68 44.41 9.50 11.73
N PHE A 69 43.11 9.82 11.75
CA PHE A 69 42.64 11.15 11.50
C PHE A 69 41.75 11.58 12.67
N ALA A 70 42.21 12.67 13.30
CA ALA A 70 41.61 13.26 14.50
C ALA A 70 40.13 13.65 14.34
N THR A 71 39.43 13.44 15.35
CA THR A 71 38.26 13.99 16.08
C THR A 71 37.41 15.14 15.48
N ASP A 72 37.51 15.47 14.19
CA ASP A 72 36.71 16.54 13.55
C ASP A 72 35.70 16.06 12.51
N SER A 73 35.48 14.73 12.35
CA SER A 73 34.76 14.21 11.19
C SER A 73 33.27 13.96 11.38
N GLU A 74 32.75 13.82 12.59
CA GLU A 74 31.32 13.52 12.80
C GLU A 74 30.41 14.76 12.64
N GLU A 75 30.83 15.91 13.16
CA GLU A 75 30.07 17.16 12.96
C GLU A 75 30.13 17.61 11.49
N THR A 76 31.25 17.40 10.80
CA THR A 76 31.38 17.73 9.38
C THR A 76 30.55 16.81 8.50
N MET A 77 30.49 15.49 8.79
CA MET A 77 29.65 14.53 8.03
C MET A 77 28.16 14.78 8.26
N GLN A 78 27.72 15.06 9.47
CA GLN A 78 26.32 15.45 9.74
C GLN A 78 25.95 16.76 9.03
N SER A 79 26.84 17.75 8.98
CA SER A 79 26.60 18.99 8.25
C SER A 79 26.52 18.77 6.73
N PHE A 80 27.33 17.87 6.15
CA PHE A 80 27.24 17.51 4.74
C PHE A 80 25.97 16.75 4.40
N HIS A 81 25.49 15.83 5.26
CA HIS A 81 24.22 15.12 5.07
C HIS A 81 23.03 16.08 5.15
N LEU A 82 23.00 16.98 6.13
CA LEU A 82 21.97 18.02 6.25
C LEU A 82 21.99 19.01 5.08
N GLN A 83 23.17 19.39 4.58
CA GLN A 83 23.30 20.24 3.39
C GLN A 83 22.88 19.51 2.13
N ALA A 84 23.21 18.22 1.98
CA ALA A 84 22.80 17.41 0.82
C ALA A 84 21.28 17.15 0.78
N GLU A 85 20.65 16.93 1.95
CA GLU A 85 19.19 16.80 2.04
C GLU A 85 18.49 18.16 1.81
N ASN A 86 19.00 19.25 2.36
CA ASN A 86 18.50 20.59 2.11
C ASN A 86 18.68 21.01 0.64
N CYS A 87 19.79 20.65 0.00
CA CYS A 87 19.97 20.84 -1.43
C CYS A 87 19.00 20.00 -2.25
N LYS A 88 18.79 18.72 -1.91
CA LYS A 88 17.79 17.87 -2.60
C LYS A 88 16.38 18.44 -2.46
N GLN A 89 16.00 18.95 -1.29
CA GLN A 89 14.70 19.59 -1.08
C GLN A 89 14.59 20.94 -1.81
N GLN A 90 15.66 21.73 -1.85
CA GLN A 90 15.70 23.02 -2.56
C GLN A 90 15.65 22.83 -4.09
N TYR A 91 16.35 21.83 -4.65
CA TYR A 91 16.30 21.51 -6.07
C TYR A 91 14.98 20.85 -6.47
N ALA A 92 14.37 20.04 -5.60
CA ALA A 92 13.03 19.46 -5.83
C ALA A 92 11.93 20.53 -5.95
N ASN A 93 12.11 21.70 -5.31
CA ASN A 93 11.16 22.81 -5.37
C ASN A 93 11.44 23.84 -6.48
N GLN A 94 12.57 23.76 -7.19
CA GLN A 94 12.96 24.73 -8.24
C GLN A 94 12.83 24.17 -9.66
N GLY A 95 12.52 22.88 -9.83
CA GLY A 95 12.30 22.25 -11.13
C GLY A 95 10.93 22.60 -11.74
N PRO A 96 10.73 22.33 -13.03
CA PRO A 96 9.43 22.47 -13.66
C PRO A 96 8.41 21.55 -12.96
N LYS A 97 7.20 22.09 -12.73
CA LYS A 97 6.11 21.36 -12.09
C LYS A 97 5.14 20.84 -13.14
N PHE A 98 4.98 19.54 -13.24
CA PHE A 98 4.09 18.89 -14.19
C PHE A 98 3.75 17.46 -13.77
N CYS A 99 2.81 16.84 -14.48
CA CYS A 99 2.52 15.42 -14.36
C CYS A 99 2.78 14.75 -15.72
N GLU A 100 3.57 13.69 -15.68
CA GLU A 100 3.81 12.83 -16.85
C GLU A 100 2.92 11.60 -16.77
N SER A 101 2.29 11.22 -17.89
CA SER A 101 1.57 9.97 -18.02
C SER A 101 2.27 9.04 -19.00
N GLN A 102 2.41 7.78 -18.60
CA GLN A 102 3.02 6.73 -19.43
C GLN A 102 2.08 5.53 -19.50
N VAL A 103 2.08 4.83 -20.62
CA VAL A 103 1.40 3.54 -20.76
C VAL A 103 2.46 2.45 -20.81
N VAL A 104 2.36 1.52 -19.87
CA VAL A 104 3.28 0.39 -19.75
C VAL A 104 2.48 -0.89 -19.99
N ALA A 105 2.85 -1.65 -21.02
CA ALA A 105 2.32 -3.00 -21.23
C ALA A 105 2.99 -3.98 -20.24
N TYR A 106 2.20 -4.61 -19.40
CA TYR A 106 2.69 -5.51 -18.37
C TYR A 106 1.73 -6.68 -18.14
N ASN A 107 2.21 -7.91 -18.23
CA ASN A 107 1.45 -9.15 -18.03
C ASN A 107 0.11 -9.20 -18.79
N GLY A 108 0.07 -8.67 -20.02
CA GLY A 108 -1.14 -8.67 -20.85
C GLY A 108 -2.14 -7.55 -20.54
N PHE A 109 -1.80 -6.64 -19.64
CA PHE A 109 -2.57 -5.44 -19.31
C PHE A 109 -1.82 -4.18 -19.74
N GLU A 110 -2.56 -3.10 -19.95
CA GLU A 110 -2.02 -1.76 -20.08
C GLU A 110 -2.17 -1.00 -18.76
N LEU A 111 -1.03 -0.70 -18.13
CA LEU A 111 -0.96 0.15 -16.96
C LEU A 111 -0.69 1.58 -17.41
N LYS A 112 -1.63 2.48 -17.14
CA LYS A 112 -1.40 3.91 -17.31
C LYS A 112 -0.92 4.49 -15.98
N THR A 113 0.31 4.97 -15.96
CA THR A 113 0.94 5.56 -14.77
C THR A 113 0.95 7.08 -14.88
N PHE A 114 0.87 7.77 -13.73
CA PHE A 114 0.93 9.23 -13.62
C PHE A 114 1.95 9.59 -12.56
N HIS A 115 3.02 10.25 -12.96
CA HIS A 115 4.12 10.69 -12.11
C HIS A 115 4.12 12.21 -12.00
N VAL A 116 4.07 12.72 -10.78
CA VAL A 116 4.08 14.18 -10.52
C VAL A 116 5.50 14.62 -10.17
N PHE A 117 5.97 15.66 -10.83
CA PHE A 117 7.26 16.29 -10.61
C PHE A 117 7.07 17.66 -9.97
N GLY A 118 7.81 17.94 -8.92
CA GLY A 118 7.86 19.24 -8.23
C GLY A 118 6.58 19.64 -7.50
N GLY A 119 5.58 18.74 -7.37
CA GLY A 119 4.30 19.03 -6.73
C GLY A 119 4.22 18.57 -5.29
N THR A 120 3.40 19.24 -4.49
CA THR A 120 3.04 18.85 -3.12
C THR A 120 1.63 18.26 -3.09
N ALA A 121 1.47 17.08 -2.52
CA ALA A 121 0.18 16.41 -2.38
C ALA A 121 -0.66 17.00 -1.25
N SER A 122 -1.97 17.05 -1.46
CA SER A 122 -2.97 17.44 -0.46
C SER A 122 -4.30 16.78 -0.75
N LEU A 123 -5.28 16.88 0.15
CA LEU A 123 -6.66 16.52 -0.13
C LEU A 123 -7.49 17.79 -0.39
N GLN A 124 -8.58 17.62 -1.11
CA GLN A 124 -9.58 18.66 -1.37
C GLN A 124 -10.97 18.04 -1.33
N VAL A 125 -11.90 18.72 -0.66
CA VAL A 125 -13.34 18.42 -0.70
C VAL A 125 -14.03 19.42 -1.62
N GLY A 126 -14.94 18.94 -2.44
CA GLY A 126 -15.63 19.71 -3.47
C GLY A 126 -15.02 19.52 -4.86
N PRO A 127 -15.68 20.06 -5.88
CA PRO A 127 -15.23 20.00 -7.27
C PRO A 127 -13.83 20.59 -7.46
N VAL A 128 -13.07 20.04 -8.41
CA VAL A 128 -11.79 20.59 -8.85
C VAL A 128 -11.99 21.38 -10.16
N ASP A 129 -11.24 22.46 -10.31
CA ASP A 129 -11.31 23.33 -11.49
C ASP A 129 -10.10 23.05 -12.40
N THR A 130 -10.39 22.65 -13.65
CA THR A 130 -9.37 22.44 -14.69
C THR A 130 -8.68 23.72 -15.13
N SER A 131 -9.27 24.90 -14.87
CA SER A 131 -8.66 26.19 -15.14
C SER A 131 -7.64 26.61 -14.08
N ASP A 132 -7.64 25.97 -12.89
CA ASP A 132 -6.62 26.18 -11.87
C ASP A 132 -5.27 25.61 -12.34
N SER A 133 -4.41 26.48 -12.88
CA SER A 133 -3.11 26.12 -13.40
C SER A 133 -2.12 25.61 -12.34
N THR A 134 -2.44 25.77 -11.06
CA THR A 134 -1.61 25.26 -9.96
C THR A 134 -1.79 23.77 -9.73
N ILE A 135 -2.89 23.18 -10.21
CA ILE A 135 -3.15 21.74 -10.06
C ILE A 135 -2.43 20.97 -11.16
N LEU A 136 -1.51 20.10 -10.77
CA LEU A 136 -0.71 19.25 -11.65
C LEU A 136 -1.40 17.90 -11.91
N LEU A 137 -2.03 17.34 -10.89
CA LEU A 137 -2.81 16.09 -10.94
C LEU A 137 -3.95 16.19 -9.94
N ALA A 138 -5.16 15.84 -10.37
CA ALA A 138 -6.32 15.66 -9.50
C ALA A 138 -6.95 14.30 -9.76
N VAL A 139 -7.02 13.44 -8.74
CA VAL A 139 -7.64 12.12 -8.79
C VAL A 139 -8.60 11.92 -7.63
N ARG A 140 -9.70 11.20 -7.87
CA ARG A 140 -10.72 10.92 -6.84
C ARG A 140 -10.13 10.07 -5.73
N ALA A 141 -10.30 10.48 -4.48
CA ALA A 141 -9.71 9.83 -3.29
C ALA A 141 -10.68 8.85 -2.62
N ALA A 142 -11.45 9.31 -1.63
CA ALA A 142 -12.40 8.49 -0.89
C ALA A 142 -13.74 8.36 -1.63
N ASP A 143 -14.45 7.25 -1.36
CA ASP A 143 -15.83 7.08 -1.83
C ASP A 143 -16.79 8.00 -1.08
N ILE A 144 -17.92 8.27 -1.75
CA ILE A 144 -19.05 8.99 -1.21
C ILE A 144 -20.24 8.04 -1.13
N ARG A 145 -20.98 8.10 -0.05
CA ARG A 145 -22.22 7.34 0.15
C ARG A 145 -23.29 7.84 -0.79
N GLU A 146 -24.03 6.93 -1.40
CA GLU A 146 -25.14 7.26 -2.29
C GLU A 146 -26.36 7.77 -1.54
N ASP A 147 -26.58 7.30 -0.29
CA ASP A 147 -27.76 7.60 0.51
C ASP A 147 -27.78 9.03 1.07
N ASN A 148 -26.64 9.60 1.41
CA ASN A 148 -26.55 10.90 2.06
C ASN A 148 -25.39 11.79 1.59
N GLY A 149 -24.62 11.35 0.60
CA GLY A 149 -23.47 12.08 0.09
C GLY A 149 -22.30 12.22 1.05
N GLY A 150 -22.32 11.50 2.19
CA GLY A 150 -21.25 11.54 3.18
C GLY A 150 -19.98 10.81 2.72
N ILE A 151 -18.82 11.27 3.16
CA ILE A 151 -17.52 10.62 2.86
C ILE A 151 -17.44 9.29 3.59
N VAL A 152 -16.98 8.24 2.90
CA VAL A 152 -16.86 6.88 3.46
C VAL A 152 -15.53 6.72 4.19
N GLY A 153 -15.60 6.34 5.49
CA GLY A 153 -14.44 6.16 6.34
C GLY A 153 -13.89 7.47 6.92
N ALA A 154 -12.83 7.36 7.70
CA ALA A 154 -12.19 8.55 8.27
C ALA A 154 -11.56 9.41 7.16
N PHE A 155 -11.77 10.73 7.28
CA PHE A 155 -11.24 11.71 6.34
C PHE A 155 -10.83 12.98 7.09
N VAL A 156 -9.58 13.40 6.92
CA VAL A 156 -9.01 14.61 7.51
C VAL A 156 -8.53 15.54 6.41
N ASP A 157 -8.95 16.80 6.47
CA ASP A 157 -8.50 17.88 5.59
C ASP A 157 -7.86 18.97 6.43
N LYS A 158 -6.56 19.23 6.23
CA LYS A 158 -5.79 20.23 6.97
C LYS A 158 -5.95 20.15 8.50
N GLY A 159 -5.89 18.93 9.04
CA GLY A 159 -6.09 18.65 10.46
C GLY A 159 -7.54 18.62 10.92
N GLN A 160 -8.50 19.00 10.06
CA GLN A 160 -9.92 18.95 10.40
C GLN A 160 -10.50 17.56 10.07
N LEU A 161 -11.06 16.86 11.05
CA LEU A 161 -11.76 15.61 10.87
C LEU A 161 -13.15 15.86 10.28
N LEU A 162 -13.33 15.58 8.99
CA LEU A 162 -14.58 15.80 8.26
C LEU A 162 -15.49 14.57 8.26
N SER A 163 -14.92 13.36 8.37
CA SER A 163 -15.68 12.12 8.46
C SER A 163 -14.98 11.15 9.39
N GLN A 164 -15.78 10.38 10.13
CA GLN A 164 -15.32 9.32 11.02
C GLN A 164 -15.70 7.96 10.45
N GLY A 165 -15.00 6.92 10.88
CA GLY A 165 -15.35 5.54 10.60
C GLY A 165 -14.15 4.68 10.25
N LYS A 166 -14.32 3.39 10.52
CA LYS A 166 -13.29 2.37 10.27
C LYS A 166 -13.55 1.58 8.99
N ALA A 167 -14.49 2.04 8.16
CA ALA A 167 -14.77 1.40 6.87
C ALA A 167 -13.50 1.44 6.02
N LYS A 168 -13.14 0.27 5.47
CA LYS A 168 -11.93 0.04 4.68
C LYS A 168 -10.65 0.23 5.52
N LYS A 169 -9.81 -0.81 5.55
CA LYS A 169 -8.62 -0.83 6.43
C LYS A 169 -7.42 -0.07 5.85
N GLY A 170 -7.39 0.13 4.52
CA GLY A 170 -6.35 0.91 3.87
C GLY A 170 -6.47 2.39 4.21
N PHE A 171 -5.35 3.08 4.28
CA PHE A 171 -5.27 4.51 4.49
C PHE A 171 -4.15 5.15 3.68
N CYS A 172 -4.34 6.42 3.37
CA CYS A 172 -3.28 7.33 2.96
C CYS A 172 -3.27 8.50 3.93
N ALA A 173 -2.11 8.83 4.47
CA ALA A 173 -1.85 10.02 5.25
C ALA A 173 -0.86 10.92 4.52
N ILE A 174 -1.04 12.25 4.62
CA ILE A 174 -0.09 13.25 4.11
C ILE A 174 0.27 14.16 5.29
N ILE A 175 1.48 14.00 5.81
CA ILE A 175 1.95 14.68 7.02
C ILE A 175 3.31 15.32 6.70
N ASN A 176 3.43 16.61 6.91
CA ASN A 176 4.64 17.37 6.59
C ASN A 176 5.11 17.17 5.13
N GLY A 177 4.17 17.08 4.19
CA GLY A 177 4.44 16.83 2.77
C GLY A 177 4.79 15.39 2.40
N LYS A 178 4.93 14.49 3.37
CA LYS A 178 5.22 13.07 3.13
C LYS A 178 3.92 12.29 2.98
N ILE A 179 3.83 11.51 1.91
CA ILE A 179 2.72 10.56 1.68
C ILE A 179 3.07 9.22 2.34
N ILE A 180 2.13 8.69 3.12
CA ILE A 180 2.26 7.41 3.82
C ILE A 180 1.06 6.55 3.42
N ILE A 181 1.32 5.38 2.85
CA ILE A 181 0.30 4.43 2.42
C ILE A 181 0.41 3.19 3.32
N GLY A 182 -0.73 2.68 3.80
CA GLY A 182 -0.72 1.49 4.64
C GLY A 182 -2.11 0.93 4.90
N ALA A 183 -2.18 -0.09 5.76
CA ALA A 183 -3.43 -0.71 6.19
C ALA A 183 -3.41 -0.98 7.69
N ALA A 184 -4.39 -0.43 8.41
CA ALA A 184 -4.61 -0.69 9.84
C ALA A 184 -6.04 -0.33 10.24
N GLU A 185 -6.61 -1.05 11.19
CA GLU A 185 -7.90 -0.66 11.79
C GLU A 185 -7.79 0.66 12.57
N ASN A 186 -6.75 0.76 13.39
CA ASN A 186 -6.43 1.94 14.19
C ASN A 186 -5.04 2.41 13.73
N SER A 187 -5.00 3.38 12.82
CA SER A 187 -3.74 3.95 12.36
C SER A 187 -3.36 5.15 13.24
N PRO A 188 -2.14 5.21 13.79
CA PRO A 188 -1.66 6.38 14.52
C PRO A 188 -1.60 7.63 13.64
N TYR A 189 -1.45 7.44 12.33
CA TYR A 189 -1.40 8.53 11.36
C TYR A 189 -2.70 9.33 11.23
N LEU A 190 -3.85 8.80 11.68
CA LEU A 190 -5.09 9.58 11.76
C LEU A 190 -4.97 10.72 12.78
N GLU A 191 -4.53 10.40 13.99
CA GLU A 191 -4.33 11.39 15.04
C GLU A 191 -3.16 12.34 14.70
N GLU A 192 -2.12 11.80 14.11
CA GLU A 192 -0.97 12.59 13.67
C GLU A 192 -1.36 13.61 12.58
N ALA A 193 -2.19 13.21 11.60
CA ALA A 193 -2.71 14.13 10.58
C ALA A 193 -3.58 15.24 11.20
N ILE A 194 -4.41 14.93 12.19
CA ILE A 194 -5.22 15.93 12.90
C ILE A 194 -4.31 16.92 13.63
N ASN A 195 -3.34 16.42 14.39
CA ASN A 195 -2.49 17.24 15.26
C ASN A 195 -1.49 18.13 14.49
N ASN A 196 -1.06 17.68 13.32
CA ASN A 196 -0.06 18.38 12.49
C ASN A 196 -0.64 19.15 11.30
N GLY A 197 -1.98 19.35 11.26
CA GLY A 197 -2.62 20.03 10.12
C GLY A 197 -2.47 19.28 8.80
N GLY A 198 -2.31 17.97 8.86
CA GLY A 198 -2.13 17.09 7.72
C GLY A 198 -3.45 16.61 7.10
N TYR A 199 -3.35 15.56 6.31
CA TYR A 199 -4.46 14.96 5.59
C TYR A 199 -4.49 13.47 5.81
N PHE A 200 -5.70 12.87 5.76
CA PHE A 200 -5.89 11.44 5.90
C PHE A 200 -7.17 11.00 5.20
N PHE A 201 -7.15 9.86 4.52
CA PHE A 201 -8.37 9.21 4.05
C PHE A 201 -8.26 7.69 4.10
N ARG A 202 -9.42 7.02 4.14
CA ARG A 202 -9.51 5.55 4.09
C ARG A 202 -10.03 5.06 2.76
N GLN A 203 -9.44 3.94 2.31
CA GLN A 203 -9.87 3.22 1.12
C GLN A 203 -9.47 1.72 1.22
N TYR A 204 -9.79 0.92 0.21
CA TYR A 204 -9.34 -0.47 0.15
C TYR A 204 -7.82 -0.54 0.02
N PRO A 205 -7.12 -1.30 0.89
CA PRO A 205 -5.71 -1.60 0.67
C PRO A 205 -5.60 -2.56 -0.51
N LEU A 206 -4.67 -2.33 -1.43
CA LEU A 206 -4.41 -3.21 -2.57
C LEU A 206 -3.13 -4.00 -2.38
N VAL A 207 -2.07 -3.33 -1.95
CA VAL A 207 -0.77 -3.93 -1.65
C VAL A 207 -0.28 -3.40 -0.30
N VAL A 208 0.25 -4.27 0.54
CA VAL A 208 0.88 -3.93 1.82
C VAL A 208 2.17 -4.73 1.93
N ASP A 209 3.29 -4.05 2.12
CA ASP A 209 4.63 -4.65 2.23
C ASP A 209 4.93 -5.64 1.08
N GLY A 210 4.55 -5.28 -0.15
CA GLY A 210 4.73 -6.10 -1.35
C GLY A 210 3.80 -7.31 -1.45
N MET A 211 2.76 -7.41 -0.62
CA MET A 211 1.79 -8.49 -0.67
C MET A 211 0.43 -7.99 -1.15
N ALA A 212 -0.18 -8.70 -2.10
CA ALA A 212 -1.52 -8.41 -2.59
C ALA A 212 -2.57 -8.68 -1.50
N ILE A 213 -3.49 -7.72 -1.34
CA ILE A 213 -4.56 -7.82 -0.35
C ILE A 213 -5.87 -8.23 -1.03
N GLU A 214 -6.50 -9.28 -0.50
CA GLU A 214 -7.83 -9.71 -0.94
C GLU A 214 -8.91 -8.70 -0.52
N ASN A 215 -9.73 -8.29 -1.47
CA ASN A 215 -10.82 -7.35 -1.26
C ASN A 215 -12.17 -7.94 -1.71
N LYS A 216 -13.25 -7.52 -1.04
CA LYS A 216 -14.61 -8.05 -1.28
C LYS A 216 -15.22 -7.69 -2.64
N PRO A 217 -14.99 -6.50 -3.25
CA PRO A 217 -15.62 -6.16 -4.51
C PRO A 217 -15.25 -7.14 -5.62
N LYS A 218 -16.28 -7.62 -6.33
CA LYS A 218 -16.13 -8.56 -7.46
C LYS A 218 -16.41 -7.83 -8.77
N GLY A 219 -16.06 -8.48 -9.87
CA GLY A 219 -16.24 -7.97 -11.22
C GLY A 219 -15.11 -7.06 -11.69
N THR A 220 -15.04 -6.91 -13.00
CA THR A 220 -14.04 -6.09 -13.69
C THR A 220 -14.53 -4.66 -13.87
N ALA A 221 -13.64 -3.72 -13.78
CA ALA A 221 -13.87 -2.31 -14.06
C ALA A 221 -12.52 -1.61 -14.26
N LEU A 222 -12.55 -0.36 -14.70
CA LEU A 222 -11.38 0.51 -14.60
C LEU A 222 -11.04 0.72 -13.14
N ARG A 223 -9.83 0.30 -12.74
CA ARG A 223 -9.29 0.43 -11.38
C ARG A 223 -8.19 1.48 -11.35
N ARG A 224 -8.12 2.19 -10.22
CA ARG A 224 -7.11 3.21 -9.97
C ARG A 224 -6.51 3.02 -8.59
N ALA A 225 -5.21 3.26 -8.46
CA ALA A 225 -4.48 3.13 -7.21
C ALA A 225 -3.49 4.27 -7.02
N LEU A 226 -3.27 4.66 -5.77
CA LEU A 226 -2.08 5.35 -5.32
C LEU A 226 -1.06 4.29 -4.92
N CYS A 227 0.10 4.33 -5.53
CA CYS A 227 1.13 3.31 -5.40
C CYS A 227 2.44 3.90 -4.89
N GLU A 228 3.17 3.11 -4.12
CA GLU A 228 4.55 3.37 -3.73
C GLU A 228 5.44 2.25 -4.30
N LYS A 229 6.49 2.64 -4.99
CA LYS A 229 7.54 1.76 -5.50
C LYS A 229 8.88 2.45 -5.35
N GLU A 230 9.84 1.79 -4.69
CA GLU A 230 11.21 2.31 -4.51
C GLU A 230 11.24 3.75 -3.94
N GLY A 231 10.34 4.04 -2.98
CA GLY A 231 10.22 5.36 -2.36
C GLY A 231 9.55 6.43 -3.23
N THR A 232 9.12 6.10 -4.44
CA THR A 232 8.37 7.01 -5.33
C THR A 232 6.88 6.73 -5.24
N VAL A 233 6.08 7.79 -5.09
CA VAL A 233 4.62 7.70 -5.08
C VAL A 233 4.06 8.18 -6.41
N PHE A 234 3.17 7.39 -7.00
CA PHE A 234 2.54 7.66 -8.30
C PHE A 234 1.14 7.05 -8.37
N VAL A 235 0.36 7.45 -9.36
CA VAL A 235 -0.98 6.90 -9.60
C VAL A 235 -0.91 5.90 -10.74
N VAL A 236 -1.63 4.77 -10.60
CA VAL A 236 -1.79 3.74 -11.64
C VAL A 236 -3.26 3.57 -11.97
N GLU A 237 -3.56 3.44 -13.24
CA GLU A 237 -4.87 3.09 -13.78
C GLU A 237 -4.75 1.86 -14.68
N CYS A 238 -5.70 0.92 -14.54
CA CYS A 238 -5.81 -0.25 -15.40
C CYS A 238 -7.30 -0.50 -15.72
N ASP A 239 -7.61 -0.69 -16.98
CA ASP A 239 -8.98 -0.92 -17.43
C ASP A 239 -9.35 -2.41 -17.39
N HIS A 240 -10.67 -2.68 -17.22
CA HIS A 240 -11.27 -4.02 -17.26
C HIS A 240 -10.59 -5.09 -16.40
N ILE A 241 -10.13 -4.73 -15.22
CA ILE A 241 -9.46 -5.64 -14.29
C ILE A 241 -10.28 -5.88 -13.02
N ALA A 242 -10.25 -7.12 -12.48
CA ALA A 242 -10.83 -7.43 -11.17
C ALA A 242 -9.96 -6.91 -10.03
N PHE A 243 -10.54 -6.73 -8.83
CA PHE A 243 -9.79 -6.17 -7.68
C PHE A 243 -8.57 -7.01 -7.30
N HIS A 244 -8.76 -8.33 -7.21
CA HIS A 244 -7.67 -9.25 -6.86
C HIS A 244 -6.55 -9.22 -7.90
N ASP A 245 -6.92 -9.31 -9.19
CA ASP A 245 -5.96 -9.32 -10.28
C ASP A 245 -5.20 -8.01 -10.37
N PHE A 246 -5.87 -6.87 -10.08
CA PHE A 246 -5.22 -5.57 -10.02
C PHE A 246 -4.21 -5.50 -8.87
N SER A 247 -4.56 -6.00 -7.67
CA SER A 247 -3.63 -6.08 -6.54
C SER A 247 -2.40 -6.93 -6.88
N GLN A 248 -2.60 -8.09 -7.50
CA GLN A 248 -1.51 -8.98 -7.90
C GLN A 248 -0.65 -8.34 -9.00
N LEU A 249 -1.27 -7.71 -10.00
CA LEU A 249 -0.56 -7.02 -11.08
C LEU A 249 0.35 -5.89 -10.55
N LEU A 250 -0.11 -5.15 -9.52
CA LEU A 250 0.69 -4.12 -8.86
C LEU A 250 1.89 -4.72 -8.12
N VAL A 251 1.72 -5.85 -7.41
CA VAL A 251 2.83 -6.58 -6.76
C VAL A 251 3.85 -7.04 -7.79
N ASP A 252 3.39 -7.68 -8.87
CA ASP A 252 4.25 -8.16 -9.94
C ASP A 252 5.01 -7.00 -10.62
N TYR A 253 4.40 -5.81 -10.71
CA TYR A 253 5.03 -4.59 -11.20
C TYR A 253 6.06 -4.01 -10.22
N GLY A 254 6.15 -4.54 -8.98
CA GLY A 254 7.11 -4.14 -7.95
C GLY A 254 6.61 -3.06 -6.99
N VAL A 255 5.29 -2.85 -6.90
CA VAL A 255 4.69 -1.94 -5.93
C VAL A 255 4.80 -2.52 -4.53
N THR A 256 5.28 -1.73 -3.57
CA THR A 256 5.42 -2.12 -2.16
C THR A 256 4.20 -1.80 -1.33
N ASN A 257 3.57 -0.65 -1.58
CA ASN A 257 2.32 -0.26 -0.92
C ASN A 257 1.35 0.35 -1.93
N ALA A 258 0.08 0.01 -1.85
CA ALA A 258 -0.95 0.61 -2.69
C ALA A 258 -2.30 0.69 -1.99
N ILE A 259 -2.98 1.81 -2.20
CA ILE A 259 -4.36 2.03 -1.78
C ILE A 259 -5.22 2.33 -3.01
N TYR A 260 -6.45 1.82 -3.02
CA TYR A 260 -7.40 2.10 -4.07
C TYR A 260 -7.76 3.59 -4.11
N LEU A 261 -7.91 4.11 -5.31
CA LEU A 261 -8.53 5.41 -5.61
C LEU A 261 -9.81 5.16 -6.40
N VAL A 262 -10.77 6.08 -6.33
CA VAL A 262 -12.03 5.88 -7.04
C VAL A 262 -11.78 5.82 -8.54
N GLY A 263 -12.02 4.64 -9.11
CA GLY A 263 -11.85 4.33 -10.53
C GLY A 263 -13.11 4.56 -11.35
N SER A 264 -13.41 3.64 -12.28
CA SER A 264 -14.53 3.72 -13.21
C SER A 264 -14.53 5.05 -13.98
N ASP A 265 -15.67 5.71 -14.11
CA ASP A 265 -15.82 7.00 -14.79
C ASP A 265 -15.55 8.23 -13.89
N ALA A 266 -14.85 8.05 -12.75
CA ALA A 266 -14.51 9.15 -11.86
C ALA A 266 -13.70 10.23 -12.58
N PHE A 267 -14.15 11.49 -12.47
CA PHE A 267 -13.48 12.63 -13.08
C PHE A 267 -12.09 12.85 -12.48
N CYS A 268 -11.11 13.01 -13.36
CA CYS A 268 -9.72 13.28 -13.02
C CYS A 268 -9.08 14.13 -14.13
N PHE A 269 -7.96 14.80 -13.83
CA PHE A 269 -7.16 15.46 -14.83
C PHE A 269 -5.70 15.59 -14.38
N TYR A 270 -4.81 15.79 -15.34
CA TYR A 270 -3.43 16.11 -15.08
C TYR A 270 -2.93 17.19 -16.05
N ARG A 271 -1.84 17.84 -15.67
CA ARG A 271 -1.21 18.90 -16.45
C ARG A 271 0.18 18.47 -16.91
N THR A 272 0.35 18.48 -18.22
CA THR A 272 1.62 18.07 -18.86
C THR A 272 2.72 19.10 -18.65
N HIS A 273 3.94 18.75 -19.04
CA HIS A 273 5.09 19.66 -19.03
C HIS A 273 4.84 20.96 -19.82
N ASP A 274 4.09 20.89 -20.90
CA ASP A 274 3.76 22.06 -21.74
C ASP A 274 2.57 22.86 -21.18
N GLY A 275 2.06 22.50 -20.01
CA GLY A 275 0.96 23.16 -19.32
C GLY A 275 -0.43 22.77 -19.84
N GLU A 276 -0.52 21.81 -20.78
CA GLU A 276 -1.79 21.32 -21.30
C GLU A 276 -2.54 20.52 -20.24
N CYS A 277 -3.84 20.74 -20.11
CA CYS A 277 -4.72 20.02 -19.21
C CYS A 277 -5.36 18.83 -19.92
N SER A 278 -4.98 17.62 -19.54
CA SER A 278 -5.56 16.35 -20.01
C SER A 278 -6.59 15.83 -19.04
N VAL A 279 -7.85 15.75 -19.48
CA VAL A 279 -8.99 15.27 -18.69
C VAL A 279 -9.26 13.80 -18.99
N PHE A 280 -9.56 13.00 -17.93
CA PHE A 280 -10.00 11.62 -18.07
C PHE A 280 -11.13 11.31 -17.08
N GLY A 281 -11.96 10.31 -17.41
CA GLY A 281 -13.22 10.07 -16.71
C GLY A 281 -14.33 11.01 -17.18
N ASN A 282 -15.44 11.08 -16.43
CA ASN A 282 -16.65 11.80 -16.82
C ASN A 282 -16.75 13.15 -16.10
N PRO A 283 -16.70 14.30 -16.81
CA PRO A 283 -16.81 15.63 -16.21
C PRO A 283 -18.08 15.85 -15.36
N LYS A 284 -19.20 15.18 -15.68
CA LYS A 284 -20.44 15.27 -14.91
C LYS A 284 -20.28 14.70 -13.49
N ARG A 285 -19.27 13.86 -13.25
CA ARG A 285 -18.96 13.33 -11.92
C ARG A 285 -18.23 14.32 -11.01
N ASN A 286 -17.88 15.50 -11.47
CA ASN A 286 -17.24 16.58 -10.70
C ASN A 286 -18.23 17.57 -10.08
N SER A 287 -19.47 17.19 -9.82
CA SER A 287 -20.52 18.12 -9.41
C SER A 287 -21.04 17.96 -7.98
N THR A 288 -20.61 16.93 -7.27
CA THR A 288 -21.13 16.63 -5.91
C THR A 288 -20.36 17.44 -4.86
N PRO A 289 -21.03 18.11 -3.88
CA PRO A 289 -20.36 19.00 -2.91
C PRO A 289 -19.31 18.29 -2.04
N ASN A 290 -19.56 17.04 -1.65
CA ASN A 290 -18.67 16.28 -0.77
C ASN A 290 -17.69 15.37 -1.52
N ILE A 291 -17.54 15.59 -2.83
CA ILE A 291 -16.60 14.85 -3.65
C ILE A 291 -15.17 15.07 -3.11
N THR A 292 -14.38 14.03 -3.08
CA THR A 292 -13.02 14.11 -2.51
C THR A 292 -11.97 13.89 -3.59
N TYR A 293 -10.93 14.67 -3.57
CA TYR A 293 -9.80 14.56 -4.46
C TYR A 293 -8.49 14.51 -3.69
N MET A 294 -7.55 13.73 -4.19
CA MET A 294 -6.13 13.92 -3.94
C MET A 294 -5.59 14.78 -5.06
N VAL A 295 -4.94 15.88 -4.70
CA VAL A 295 -4.43 16.88 -5.63
C VAL A 295 -2.96 17.16 -5.36
N TRP A 296 -2.20 17.39 -6.42
CA TRP A 296 -0.82 17.86 -6.36
C TRP A 296 -0.74 19.27 -6.96
N ARG A 297 -0.01 20.15 -6.24
CA ARG A 297 0.23 21.54 -6.65
C ARG A 297 1.69 21.93 -6.58
#